data_280d85398a999cca92fd571b3992ccf9
#
_entry.id   280d85398a999cca92fd571b3992ccf9
#
_cell.length_a   1.000
_cell.length_b   1.000
_cell.length_c   1.000
_cell.angle_alpha   90.00
_cell.angle_beta   90.00
_cell.angle_gamma   90.00
#
_symmetry.space_group_name_H-M   'P 1'
#
loop_
_entity.id
_entity.type
_entity.pdbx_description
1 polymer ?
#
loop_
_entity_poly.entity_id
_entity_poly.type
_entity_poly.pdbx_seq_one_letter_code
_entity_poly.pdbx_strand_id
1 'polypeptide(L)'
;MEIWDGHCHISGFSGTPAERVGKSLEVADRMGVDKLCIYMGTSFQTEPTAAQLIEANDQVLEAVAAWPDRVFGWVYLSPAHLETSLAELERCVANGPMVAIKLWVAQNCDTPEVDAIVKRSTELKAPVFQHTWRKITGNLPGESMAVDLVRLARRHPDATLICGHTGGDWEQGIRAIQPIKNLYADLGGGDPTAGFTEMAVRELGAERVLFGSDIPGRSFGSQIAKVEGARITEAEKTLIFAQNLKRLLTPILELKGVAVG
;
A
#
# COMPACT_ATOMS: atom_id res chain seq x y z
N MET A 1 -19.95 -8.98 -1.21
CA MET A 1 -18.53 -9.33 -0.97
C MET A 1 -17.90 -8.09 -0.34
N GLU A 2 -17.12 -8.24 0.70
CA GLU A 2 -16.43 -7.12 1.34
C GLU A 2 -15.20 -6.70 0.53
N ILE A 3 -14.94 -5.38 0.44
CA ILE A 3 -13.81 -4.82 -0.32
C ILE A 3 -13.01 -3.88 0.59
N TRP A 4 -11.74 -4.20 0.81
CA TRP A 4 -10.75 -3.37 1.49
C TRP A 4 -9.71 -2.91 0.48
N ASP A 5 -9.65 -1.61 0.26
CA ASP A 5 -8.72 -1.01 -0.69
C ASP A 5 -7.37 -0.69 0.00
N GLY A 6 -6.34 -1.45 -0.34
CA GLY A 6 -4.98 -1.30 0.19
C GLY A 6 -4.15 -0.18 -0.44
N HIS A 7 -4.71 0.58 -1.42
CA HIS A 7 -3.94 1.54 -2.20
C HIS A 7 -4.75 2.79 -2.53
N CYS A 8 -4.81 3.74 -1.59
CA CYS A 8 -5.57 4.97 -1.77
C CYS A 8 -4.75 6.20 -1.40
N HIS A 9 -5.01 7.31 -2.10
CA HIS A 9 -4.43 8.61 -1.84
C HIS A 9 -5.51 9.66 -1.53
N ILE A 10 -5.16 10.68 -0.76
CA ILE A 10 -6.09 11.75 -0.36
C ILE A 10 -5.95 13.02 -1.21
N SER A 11 -5.22 12.96 -2.33
CA SER A 11 -4.84 14.11 -3.15
C SER A 11 -5.91 14.59 -4.15
N GLY A 12 -6.98 13.83 -4.41
CA GLY A 12 -7.84 14.00 -5.58
C GLY A 12 -8.91 15.08 -5.51
N PHE A 13 -9.36 15.44 -4.32
CA PHE A 13 -10.43 16.41 -4.13
C PHE A 13 -9.89 17.69 -3.48
N SER A 14 -10.69 18.75 -3.49
CA SER A 14 -10.42 19.98 -2.73
C SER A 14 -11.02 19.93 -1.33
N GLY A 15 -10.46 20.67 -0.39
CA GLY A 15 -10.89 20.73 1.00
C GLY A 15 -9.83 20.24 1.96
N THR A 16 -10.19 20.15 3.24
CA THR A 16 -9.34 19.57 4.29
C THR A 16 -9.08 18.07 4.02
N PRO A 17 -8.06 17.44 4.63
CA PRO A 17 -7.85 16.01 4.51
C PRO A 17 -9.09 15.16 4.82
N ALA A 18 -9.81 15.50 5.88
CA ALA A 18 -11.06 14.83 6.27
C ALA A 18 -12.18 14.96 5.21
N GLU A 19 -12.36 16.16 4.63
CA GLU A 19 -13.34 16.40 3.57
C GLU A 19 -12.99 15.67 2.28
N ARG A 20 -11.69 15.62 1.91
CA ARG A 20 -11.21 14.90 0.73
C ARG A 20 -11.49 13.41 0.84
N VAL A 21 -11.21 12.82 2.00
CA VAL A 21 -11.50 11.41 2.26
C VAL A 21 -13.00 11.16 2.31
N GLY A 22 -13.80 12.06 2.90
CA GLY A 22 -15.27 11.97 2.86
C GLY A 22 -15.81 11.87 1.44
N LYS A 23 -15.32 12.70 0.52
CA LYS A 23 -15.69 12.63 -0.92
C LYS A 23 -15.25 11.31 -1.58
N SER A 24 -14.08 10.79 -1.19
CA SER A 24 -13.63 9.47 -1.66
C SER A 24 -14.55 8.35 -1.14
N LEU A 25 -14.99 8.45 0.13
CA LEU A 25 -15.92 7.50 0.74
C LEU A 25 -17.30 7.53 0.10
N GLU A 26 -17.81 8.70 -0.31
CA GLU A 26 -19.06 8.78 -1.10
C GLU A 26 -18.99 8.01 -2.42
N VAL A 27 -17.83 8.00 -3.07
CA VAL A 27 -17.60 7.20 -4.27
C VAL A 27 -17.44 5.72 -3.90
N ALA A 28 -16.67 5.43 -2.85
CA ALA A 28 -16.47 4.09 -2.33
C ALA A 28 -17.80 3.40 -2.00
N ASP A 29 -18.72 4.09 -1.32
CA ASP A 29 -20.06 3.59 -0.98
C ASP A 29 -20.85 3.18 -2.22
N ARG A 30 -20.83 4.01 -3.28
CA ARG A 30 -21.50 3.67 -4.55
C ARG A 30 -20.85 2.47 -5.25
N MET A 31 -19.58 2.20 -4.99
CA MET A 31 -18.82 1.11 -5.61
C MET A 31 -18.70 -0.14 -4.71
N GLY A 32 -19.31 -0.11 -3.52
CA GLY A 32 -19.29 -1.21 -2.56
C GLY A 32 -17.93 -1.43 -1.89
N VAL A 33 -17.10 -0.38 -1.76
CA VAL A 33 -15.82 -0.45 -1.06
C VAL A 33 -16.00 -0.09 0.41
N ASP A 34 -15.65 -1.00 1.30
CA ASP A 34 -15.92 -0.90 2.73
C ASP A 34 -14.86 -0.13 3.51
N LYS A 35 -13.58 -0.34 3.19
CA LYS A 35 -12.44 0.28 3.89
C LYS A 35 -11.42 0.84 2.90
N LEU A 36 -10.78 1.95 3.28
CA LEU A 36 -9.69 2.58 2.54
C LEU A 36 -8.42 2.62 3.39
N CYS A 37 -7.29 2.19 2.81
CA CYS A 37 -5.97 2.44 3.36
C CYS A 37 -5.37 3.67 2.69
N ILE A 38 -5.14 4.74 3.44
CA ILE A 38 -4.71 6.04 2.92
C ILE A 38 -3.31 6.43 3.38
N TYR A 39 -2.60 7.20 2.55
CA TYR A 39 -1.25 7.65 2.82
C TYR A 39 -0.82 8.85 1.96
N MET A 40 0.35 9.44 2.28
CA MET A 40 1.09 10.47 1.51
C MET A 40 0.47 11.87 1.49
N GLY A 41 -0.51 12.17 2.34
CA GLY A 41 -1.07 13.53 2.42
C GLY A 41 -1.77 14.01 1.14
N THR A 42 -1.98 15.31 1.06
CA THR A 42 -2.73 15.94 -0.05
C THR A 42 -1.87 16.32 -1.25
N SER A 43 -0.55 16.28 -1.13
CA SER A 43 0.42 16.64 -2.16
C SER A 43 1.53 15.60 -2.26
N PHE A 44 1.85 15.19 -3.49
CA PHE A 44 2.95 14.26 -3.74
C PHE A 44 4.25 15.04 -3.95
N GLN A 45 5.26 14.69 -3.15
CA GLN A 45 6.61 15.24 -3.27
C GLN A 45 7.56 14.07 -3.58
N THR A 46 8.20 14.08 -4.75
CA THR A 46 9.17 13.04 -5.15
C THR A 46 10.40 13.03 -4.24
N GLU A 47 10.80 14.19 -3.75
CA GLU A 47 11.91 14.40 -2.81
C GLU A 47 11.40 15.22 -1.63
N PRO A 48 10.61 14.65 -0.71
CA PRO A 48 10.04 15.39 0.42
C PRO A 48 11.14 15.80 1.39
N THR A 49 11.02 17.00 1.95
CA THR A 49 11.79 17.39 3.14
C THR A 49 11.26 16.67 4.38
N ALA A 50 12.03 16.66 5.48
CA ALA A 50 11.57 16.11 6.76
C ALA A 50 10.25 16.75 7.24
N ALA A 51 10.11 18.07 7.08
CA ALA A 51 8.88 18.78 7.46
C ALA A 51 7.68 18.35 6.61
N GLN A 52 7.88 18.14 5.31
CA GLN A 52 6.81 17.68 4.40
C GLN A 52 6.38 16.24 4.70
N LEU A 53 7.29 15.38 5.18
CA LEU A 53 6.92 14.03 5.64
C LEU A 53 6.00 14.12 6.87
N ILE A 54 6.36 14.94 7.86
CA ILE A 54 5.55 15.14 9.07
C ILE A 54 4.18 15.71 8.69
N GLU A 55 4.13 16.76 7.86
CA GLU A 55 2.88 17.36 7.40
C GLU A 55 1.99 16.35 6.67
N ALA A 56 2.56 15.55 5.78
CA ALA A 56 1.80 14.51 5.05
C ALA A 56 1.20 13.47 6.02
N ASN A 57 1.93 13.08 7.05
CA ASN A 57 1.44 12.15 8.06
C ASN A 57 0.38 12.80 8.97
N ASP A 58 0.51 14.07 9.32
CA ASP A 58 -0.50 14.82 10.09
C ASP A 58 -1.83 14.90 9.33
N GLN A 59 -1.78 15.13 8.02
CA GLN A 59 -2.96 15.12 7.15
C GLN A 59 -3.65 13.75 7.10
N VAL A 60 -2.87 12.66 7.10
CA VAL A 60 -3.44 11.30 7.18
C VAL A 60 -4.04 11.04 8.56
N LEU A 61 -3.39 11.49 9.65
CA LEU A 61 -3.94 11.37 11.01
C LEU A 61 -5.27 12.12 11.17
N GLU A 62 -5.39 13.34 10.60
CA GLU A 62 -6.65 14.09 10.57
C GLU A 62 -7.78 13.29 9.90
N ALA A 63 -7.50 12.71 8.74
CA ALA A 63 -8.48 11.93 8.00
C ALA A 63 -8.88 10.63 8.74
N VAL A 64 -7.91 9.94 9.36
CA VAL A 64 -8.18 8.73 10.18
C VAL A 64 -9.06 9.07 11.38
N ALA A 65 -8.77 10.19 12.06
CA ALA A 65 -9.56 10.63 13.21
C ALA A 65 -11.01 10.99 12.83
N ALA A 66 -11.23 11.52 11.62
CA ALA A 66 -12.56 11.85 11.11
C ALA A 66 -13.37 10.61 10.69
N TRP A 67 -12.72 9.55 10.23
CA TRP A 67 -13.35 8.36 9.65
C TRP A 67 -12.80 7.04 10.25
N PRO A 68 -12.79 6.86 11.59
CA PRO A 68 -12.09 5.76 12.26
C PRO A 68 -12.61 4.36 11.87
N ASP A 69 -13.90 4.26 11.51
CA ASP A 69 -14.54 2.99 11.14
C ASP A 69 -14.36 2.64 9.66
N ARG A 70 -13.85 3.55 8.84
CA ARG A 70 -13.77 3.39 7.39
C ARG A 70 -12.36 3.47 6.83
N VAL A 71 -11.40 4.02 7.61
CA VAL A 71 -10.09 4.40 7.09
C VAL A 71 -8.97 3.90 7.98
N PHE A 72 -7.99 3.26 7.37
CA PHE A 72 -6.70 2.94 7.98
C PHE A 72 -5.61 3.86 7.43
N GLY A 73 -4.84 4.50 8.31
CA GLY A 73 -3.69 5.31 7.95
C GLY A 73 -2.42 4.48 7.83
N TRP A 74 -1.63 4.74 6.80
CA TRP A 74 -0.27 4.22 6.67
C TRP A 74 0.71 5.38 6.72
N VAL A 75 1.78 5.26 7.52
CA VAL A 75 2.76 6.31 7.68
C VAL A 75 3.63 6.41 6.43
N TYR A 76 3.76 7.61 5.87
CA TYR A 76 4.66 7.89 4.76
C TYR A 76 6.06 8.17 5.30
N LEU A 77 7.05 7.42 4.84
CA LEU A 77 8.44 7.53 5.27
C LEU A 77 9.37 7.67 4.06
N SER A 78 10.51 8.30 4.27
CA SER A 78 11.59 8.40 3.29
C SER A 78 12.93 8.02 3.93
N PRO A 79 13.62 7.00 3.43
CA PRO A 79 14.95 6.64 3.91
C PRO A 79 15.98 7.77 3.79
N ALA A 80 15.78 8.73 2.87
CA ALA A 80 16.60 9.94 2.77
C ALA A 80 16.56 10.84 4.02
N HIS A 81 15.53 10.67 4.86
CA HIS A 81 15.35 11.33 6.16
C HIS A 81 15.14 10.27 7.25
N LEU A 82 16.13 9.40 7.43
CA LEU A 82 16.00 8.21 8.27
C LEU A 82 15.61 8.53 9.71
N GLU A 83 16.27 9.50 10.34
CA GLU A 83 15.98 9.90 11.73
C GLU A 83 14.52 10.36 11.88
N THR A 84 14.07 11.26 11.01
CA THR A 84 12.67 11.71 10.99
C THR A 84 11.73 10.54 10.70
N SER A 85 12.06 9.67 9.76
CA SER A 85 11.24 8.51 9.42
C SER A 85 11.07 7.55 10.59
N LEU A 86 12.10 7.28 11.35
CA LEU A 86 12.00 6.44 12.55
C LEU A 86 11.18 7.13 13.65
N ALA A 87 11.34 8.44 13.84
CA ALA A 87 10.52 9.20 14.77
C ALA A 87 9.03 9.19 14.39
N GLU A 88 8.71 9.35 13.11
CA GLU A 88 7.35 9.27 12.59
C GLU A 88 6.77 7.86 12.70
N LEU A 89 7.57 6.83 12.51
CA LEU A 89 7.16 5.43 12.71
C LEU A 89 6.75 5.20 14.18
N GLU A 90 7.54 5.70 15.13
CA GLU A 90 7.17 5.66 16.56
C GLU A 90 5.91 6.48 16.84
N ARG A 91 5.82 7.70 16.34
CA ARG A 91 4.70 8.60 16.59
C ARG A 91 3.39 8.09 16.00
N CYS A 92 3.41 7.70 14.72
CA CYS A 92 2.20 7.41 13.98
C CYS A 92 1.76 5.94 14.09
N VAL A 93 2.72 5.01 14.20
CA VAL A 93 2.43 3.57 14.21
C VAL A 93 2.57 2.99 15.61
N ALA A 94 3.72 3.07 16.26
CA ALA A 94 3.91 2.45 17.57
C ALA A 94 2.97 3.05 18.64
N ASN A 95 2.86 4.38 18.69
CA ASN A 95 2.08 5.13 19.69
C ASN A 95 0.81 5.79 19.09
N GLY A 96 0.61 5.72 17.77
CA GLY A 96 -0.51 6.33 17.06
C GLY A 96 -1.45 5.30 16.40
N PRO A 97 -2.45 5.75 15.65
CA PRO A 97 -3.48 4.88 15.08
C PRO A 97 -3.10 4.23 13.73
N MET A 98 -1.99 4.62 13.11
CA MET A 98 -1.61 4.06 11.81
C MET A 98 -1.15 2.61 11.91
N VAL A 99 -1.34 1.82 10.83
CA VAL A 99 -1.22 0.36 10.86
C VAL A 99 -0.24 -0.23 9.85
N ALA A 100 0.38 0.60 9.02
CA ALA A 100 1.34 0.15 8.01
C ALA A 100 2.25 1.29 7.58
N ILE A 101 3.24 0.98 6.72
CA ILE A 101 4.23 1.90 6.21
C ILE A 101 4.07 2.05 4.69
N LYS A 102 4.20 3.28 4.18
CA LYS A 102 4.36 3.60 2.77
C LYS A 102 5.75 4.12 2.48
N LEU A 103 6.45 3.48 1.56
CA LEU A 103 7.66 3.98 0.93
C LEU A 103 7.38 4.32 -0.54
N TRP A 104 8.00 5.39 -1.05
CA TRP A 104 7.75 5.86 -2.42
C TRP A 104 9.07 6.01 -3.21
N VAL A 105 9.28 7.09 -3.96
CA VAL A 105 10.35 7.21 -4.97
C VAL A 105 11.60 7.95 -4.50
N ALA A 106 11.57 8.63 -3.35
CA ALA A 106 12.66 9.49 -2.89
C ALA A 106 14.02 8.75 -2.77
N GLN A 107 13.98 7.46 -2.48
CA GLN A 107 15.17 6.61 -2.40
C GLN A 107 14.82 5.17 -2.80
N ASN A 108 15.76 4.51 -3.51
CA ASN A 108 15.59 3.12 -3.89
C ASN A 108 15.53 2.20 -2.66
N CYS A 109 14.61 1.26 -2.65
CA CYS A 109 14.38 0.39 -1.49
C CYS A 109 15.49 -0.63 -1.24
N ASP A 110 16.43 -0.80 -2.14
CA ASP A 110 17.59 -1.70 -1.96
C ASP A 110 18.75 -1.03 -1.22
N THR A 111 18.62 0.22 -0.79
CA THR A 111 19.65 0.92 -0.04
C THR A 111 19.65 0.53 1.45
N PRO A 112 20.83 0.57 2.14
CA PRO A 112 20.94 0.16 3.54
C PRO A 112 20.08 0.96 4.53
N GLU A 113 19.78 2.23 4.22
CA GLU A 113 18.96 3.10 5.06
C GLU A 113 17.54 2.57 5.25
N VAL A 114 17.03 1.80 4.28
CA VAL A 114 15.70 1.17 4.33
C VAL A 114 15.67 0.06 5.39
N ASP A 115 16.79 -0.61 5.65
CA ASP A 115 16.85 -1.77 6.54
C ASP A 115 16.41 -1.42 7.98
N ALA A 116 16.74 -0.23 8.48
CA ALA A 116 16.32 0.20 9.82
C ALA A 116 14.78 0.39 9.90
N ILE A 117 14.17 0.95 8.86
CA ILE A 117 12.70 1.12 8.77
C ILE A 117 12.02 -0.25 8.72
N VAL A 118 12.48 -1.15 7.85
CA VAL A 118 11.89 -2.49 7.69
C VAL A 118 12.06 -3.34 8.96
N LYS A 119 13.22 -3.28 9.61
CA LYS A 119 13.43 -3.95 10.89
C LYS A 119 12.42 -3.49 11.93
N ARG A 120 12.28 -2.16 12.10
CA ARG A 120 11.36 -1.63 13.09
C ARG A 120 9.89 -1.92 12.74
N SER A 121 9.51 -1.87 11.47
CA SER A 121 8.16 -2.26 11.04
C SER A 121 7.85 -3.73 11.34
N THR A 122 8.83 -4.62 11.18
CA THR A 122 8.69 -6.05 11.49
C THR A 122 8.44 -6.27 12.99
N GLU A 123 9.17 -5.56 13.87
CA GLU A 123 8.95 -5.59 15.32
C GLU A 123 7.53 -5.14 15.70
N LEU A 124 6.99 -4.15 14.98
CA LEU A 124 5.63 -3.63 15.15
C LEU A 124 4.57 -4.48 14.44
N LYS A 125 4.97 -5.52 13.72
CA LYS A 125 4.07 -6.33 12.86
C LYS A 125 3.31 -5.50 11.81
N ALA A 126 3.87 -4.37 11.40
CA ALA A 126 3.29 -3.45 10.43
C ALA A 126 3.80 -3.79 9.02
N PRO A 127 2.91 -4.04 8.04
CA PRO A 127 3.32 -4.25 6.66
C PRO A 127 3.99 -3.00 6.06
N VAL A 128 4.93 -3.22 5.13
CA VAL A 128 5.58 -2.16 4.35
C VAL A 128 5.12 -2.24 2.90
N PHE A 129 4.45 -1.20 2.44
CA PHE A 129 4.09 -1.01 1.05
C PHE A 129 5.18 -0.19 0.36
N GLN A 130 5.89 -0.79 -0.57
CA GLN A 130 6.87 -0.13 -1.43
C GLN A 130 6.27 0.15 -2.79
N HIS A 131 6.24 1.41 -3.21
CA HIS A 131 5.98 1.77 -4.60
C HIS A 131 7.06 1.15 -5.50
N THR A 132 6.66 0.42 -6.51
CA THR A 132 7.59 -0.13 -7.51
C THR A 132 7.04 0.12 -8.90
N TRP A 133 7.91 0.56 -9.82
CA TRP A 133 7.50 0.79 -11.19
C TRP A 133 8.67 0.55 -12.16
N ARG A 134 8.38 -0.07 -13.28
CA ARG A 134 9.27 -0.12 -14.42
C ARG A 134 8.63 0.64 -15.57
N LYS A 135 9.22 1.77 -15.94
CA LYS A 135 8.73 2.65 -17.00
C LYS A 135 9.54 2.45 -18.29
N ILE A 136 8.84 2.37 -19.42
CA ILE A 136 9.49 2.32 -20.75
C ILE A 136 10.28 3.60 -21.01
N THR A 137 9.81 4.74 -20.49
CA THR A 137 10.44 6.06 -20.64
C THR A 137 11.57 6.32 -19.65
N GLY A 138 11.92 5.35 -18.82
CA GLY A 138 12.87 5.48 -17.71
C GLY A 138 12.20 5.82 -16.39
N ASN A 139 12.73 5.27 -15.31
CA ASN A 139 12.25 5.50 -13.95
C ASN A 139 12.68 6.87 -13.43
N LEU A 140 11.95 7.38 -12.44
CA LEU A 140 12.39 8.54 -11.66
C LEU A 140 13.68 8.19 -10.89
N PRO A 141 14.55 9.17 -10.57
CA PRO A 141 15.64 8.94 -9.64
C PRO A 141 15.13 8.33 -8.33
N GLY A 142 15.76 7.30 -7.82
CA GLY A 142 15.33 6.63 -6.58
C GLY A 142 14.13 5.69 -6.72
N GLU A 143 13.41 5.70 -7.82
CA GLU A 143 12.25 4.83 -8.01
C GLU A 143 12.65 3.35 -8.08
N SER A 144 12.03 2.54 -7.24
CA SER A 144 12.34 1.11 -7.12
C SER A 144 11.61 0.28 -8.17
N MET A 145 12.24 -0.80 -8.59
CA MET A 145 11.64 -1.87 -9.37
C MET A 145 11.31 -3.08 -8.48
N ALA A 146 10.51 -4.01 -8.97
CA ALA A 146 10.21 -5.25 -8.25
C ALA A 146 11.47 -6.05 -7.86
N VAL A 147 12.52 -6.02 -8.70
CA VAL A 147 13.79 -6.70 -8.40
C VAL A 147 14.56 -6.07 -7.24
N ASP A 148 14.43 -4.76 -7.02
CA ASP A 148 15.03 -4.08 -5.87
C ASP A 148 14.32 -4.51 -4.58
N LEU A 149 12.98 -4.58 -4.62
CA LEU A 149 12.18 -5.06 -3.51
C LEU A 149 12.46 -6.54 -3.19
N VAL A 150 12.75 -7.36 -4.19
CA VAL A 150 13.18 -8.76 -3.99
C VAL A 150 14.50 -8.81 -3.20
N ARG A 151 15.46 -7.92 -3.48
CA ARG A 151 16.72 -7.87 -2.71
C ARG A 151 16.47 -7.45 -1.27
N LEU A 152 15.62 -6.44 -1.05
CA LEU A 152 15.18 -6.05 0.30
C LEU A 152 14.49 -7.22 1.04
N ALA A 153 13.55 -7.90 0.39
CA ALA A 153 12.81 -9.02 0.99
C ALA A 153 13.70 -10.18 1.41
N ARG A 154 14.78 -10.43 0.66
CA ARG A 154 15.78 -11.46 1.03
C ARG A 154 16.61 -11.08 2.25
N ARG A 155 16.87 -9.79 2.46
CA ARG A 155 17.55 -9.30 3.68
C ARG A 155 16.65 -9.36 4.91
N HIS A 156 15.31 -9.27 4.68
CA HIS A 156 14.30 -9.21 5.75
C HIS A 156 13.23 -10.29 5.55
N PRO A 157 13.55 -11.58 5.74
CA PRO A 157 12.62 -12.69 5.46
C PRO A 157 11.37 -12.71 6.34
N ASP A 158 11.43 -12.08 7.53
CA ASP A 158 10.32 -11.99 8.48
C ASP A 158 9.41 -10.77 8.25
N ALA A 159 9.81 -9.84 7.39
CA ALA A 159 9.03 -8.65 7.07
C ALA A 159 7.87 -8.98 6.12
N THR A 160 6.72 -8.35 6.30
CA THR A 160 5.62 -8.35 5.34
C THR A 160 5.80 -7.20 4.37
N LEU A 161 6.09 -7.48 3.10
CA LEU A 161 6.37 -6.47 2.09
C LEU A 161 5.35 -6.55 0.95
N ILE A 162 4.85 -5.38 0.50
CA ILE A 162 3.86 -5.27 -0.58
C ILE A 162 4.52 -4.57 -1.77
N CYS A 163 4.49 -5.25 -2.91
CA CYS A 163 4.99 -4.77 -4.20
C CYS A 163 3.92 -3.89 -4.85
N GLY A 164 3.99 -2.59 -4.65
CA GLY A 164 3.06 -1.62 -5.21
C GLY A 164 3.00 -1.70 -6.74
N HIS A 165 1.81 -1.67 -7.30
CA HIS A 165 1.53 -1.79 -8.74
C HIS A 165 2.07 -3.09 -9.37
N THR A 166 2.45 -4.05 -8.55
CA THR A 166 3.14 -5.28 -9.00
C THR A 166 4.30 -4.99 -9.96
N GLY A 167 5.04 -3.88 -9.70
CA GLY A 167 6.19 -3.46 -10.49
C GLY A 167 5.89 -2.65 -11.75
N GLY A 168 4.64 -2.25 -12.01
CA GLY A 168 4.22 -1.49 -13.20
C GLY A 168 4.19 -2.34 -14.48
N ASP A 169 5.30 -2.93 -14.87
CA ASP A 169 5.38 -4.07 -15.82
C ASP A 169 5.04 -5.34 -15.05
N TRP A 170 3.73 -5.57 -14.90
CA TRP A 170 3.19 -6.58 -14.00
C TRP A 170 3.63 -8.02 -14.31
N GLU A 171 3.86 -8.37 -15.59
CA GLU A 171 4.35 -9.71 -15.94
C GLU A 171 5.75 -9.96 -15.36
N GLN A 172 6.63 -9.00 -15.52
CA GLN A 172 7.99 -9.08 -14.96
C GLN A 172 7.96 -8.94 -13.43
N GLY A 173 7.08 -8.10 -12.89
CA GLY A 173 6.86 -7.94 -11.46
C GLY A 173 6.46 -9.27 -10.81
N ILE A 174 5.42 -9.93 -11.34
CA ILE A 174 4.96 -11.24 -10.86
C ILE A 174 6.10 -12.26 -10.87
N ARG A 175 6.82 -12.39 -12.01
CA ARG A 175 7.95 -13.34 -12.13
C ARG A 175 9.06 -13.05 -11.13
N ALA A 176 9.36 -11.76 -10.90
CA ALA A 176 10.40 -11.37 -9.95
C ALA A 176 10.05 -11.76 -8.51
N ILE A 177 8.80 -11.48 -8.06
CA ILE A 177 8.38 -11.72 -6.69
C ILE A 177 7.91 -13.15 -6.40
N GLN A 178 7.69 -13.97 -7.44
CA GLN A 178 7.18 -15.33 -7.34
C GLN A 178 7.94 -16.20 -6.33
N PRO A 179 9.28 -16.27 -6.34
CA PRO A 179 10.03 -17.14 -5.44
C PRO A 179 10.10 -16.63 -3.98
N ILE A 180 9.62 -15.42 -3.70
CA ILE A 180 9.81 -14.73 -2.41
C ILE A 180 8.49 -14.74 -1.63
N LYS A 181 8.42 -15.53 -0.57
CA LYS A 181 7.15 -15.84 0.12
C LYS A 181 6.60 -14.69 0.97
N ASN A 182 7.44 -13.77 1.43
CA ASN A 182 7.05 -12.60 2.21
C ASN A 182 6.75 -11.34 1.35
N LEU A 183 6.64 -11.53 0.01
CA LEU A 183 6.21 -10.50 -0.94
C LEU A 183 4.77 -10.75 -1.41
N TYR A 184 3.98 -9.68 -1.39
CA TYR A 184 2.59 -9.64 -1.83
C TYR A 184 2.45 -8.72 -3.04
N ALA A 185 1.62 -9.08 -4.00
CA ALA A 185 1.33 -8.28 -5.19
C ALA A 185 0.16 -7.33 -4.92
N ASP A 186 0.35 -6.02 -5.14
CA ASP A 186 -0.74 -5.05 -5.18
C ASP A 186 -1.22 -4.87 -6.63
N LEU A 187 -2.52 -5.03 -6.86
CA LEU A 187 -3.14 -4.84 -8.18
C LEU A 187 -3.44 -3.37 -8.50
N GLY A 188 -3.24 -2.46 -7.56
CA GLY A 188 -3.56 -1.04 -7.70
C GLY A 188 -2.73 -0.32 -8.76
N GLY A 189 -3.30 0.73 -9.33
CA GLY A 189 -2.66 1.47 -10.43
C GLY A 189 -2.64 0.69 -11.73
N GLY A 190 -1.83 1.11 -12.68
CA GLY A 190 -1.73 0.45 -13.99
C GLY A 190 -3.07 0.34 -14.74
N ASP A 191 -3.01 -0.05 -15.99
CA ASP A 191 -4.22 -0.25 -16.81
C ASP A 191 -4.89 -1.60 -16.47
N PRO A 192 -6.22 -1.71 -16.60
CA PRO A 192 -6.94 -2.96 -16.40
C PRO A 192 -6.70 -3.92 -17.58
N THR A 193 -5.54 -4.56 -17.59
CA THR A 193 -5.11 -5.46 -18.65
C THR A 193 -5.62 -6.87 -18.36
N ALA A 194 -6.26 -7.50 -19.37
CA ALA A 194 -6.71 -8.87 -19.27
C ALA A 194 -5.53 -9.84 -19.01
N GLY A 195 -5.74 -10.80 -18.12
CA GLY A 195 -4.73 -11.80 -17.77
C GLY A 195 -3.83 -11.41 -16.59
N PHE A 196 -3.83 -10.15 -16.13
CA PHE A 196 -3.02 -9.71 -15.01
C PHE A 196 -3.39 -10.46 -13.72
N THR A 197 -4.64 -10.38 -13.31
CA THR A 197 -5.11 -11.03 -12.08
C THR A 197 -4.98 -12.54 -12.16
N GLU A 198 -5.33 -13.15 -13.30
CA GLU A 198 -5.19 -14.60 -13.52
C GLU A 198 -3.74 -15.06 -13.42
N MET A 199 -2.79 -14.30 -13.98
CA MET A 199 -1.38 -14.63 -13.87
C MET A 199 -0.89 -14.45 -12.43
N ALA A 200 -1.29 -13.39 -11.73
CA ALA A 200 -0.92 -13.17 -10.34
C ALA A 200 -1.40 -14.34 -9.46
N VAL A 201 -2.65 -14.76 -9.61
CA VAL A 201 -3.21 -15.89 -8.86
C VAL A 201 -2.50 -17.20 -9.20
N ARG A 202 -2.27 -17.49 -10.49
CA ARG A 202 -1.61 -18.73 -10.94
C ARG A 202 -0.18 -18.85 -10.45
N GLU A 203 0.60 -17.74 -10.50
CA GLU A 203 2.03 -17.78 -10.19
C GLU A 203 2.34 -17.56 -8.69
N LEU A 204 1.51 -16.78 -7.99
CA LEU A 204 1.75 -16.40 -6.61
C LEU A 204 0.87 -17.19 -5.61
N GLY A 205 -0.31 -17.64 -6.05
CA GLY A 205 -1.43 -18.03 -5.19
C GLY A 205 -2.29 -16.82 -4.85
N ALA A 206 -3.61 -17.01 -4.79
CA ALA A 206 -4.55 -15.93 -4.49
C ALA A 206 -4.29 -15.26 -3.14
N GLU A 207 -3.75 -16.00 -2.18
CA GLU A 207 -3.41 -15.52 -0.82
C GLU A 207 -2.28 -14.48 -0.78
N ARG A 208 -1.55 -14.28 -1.88
CA ARG A 208 -0.49 -13.27 -1.98
C ARG A 208 -0.85 -12.10 -2.89
N VAL A 209 -2.12 -11.98 -3.31
CA VAL A 209 -2.61 -10.91 -4.17
C VAL A 209 -3.55 -10.01 -3.37
N LEU A 210 -3.35 -8.69 -3.46
CA LEU A 210 -4.09 -7.67 -2.73
C LEU A 210 -4.81 -6.76 -3.71
N PHE A 211 -6.04 -6.40 -3.37
CA PHE A 211 -6.77 -5.35 -4.07
C PHE A 211 -6.25 -3.97 -3.64
N GLY A 212 -6.06 -3.10 -4.62
CA GLY A 212 -5.79 -1.69 -4.50
C GLY A 212 -6.37 -0.92 -5.68
N SER A 213 -6.80 0.31 -5.47
CA SER A 213 -7.34 1.13 -6.55
C SER A 213 -6.37 2.15 -7.11
N ASP A 214 -5.48 2.68 -6.30
CA ASP A 214 -4.64 3.85 -6.63
C ASP A 214 -5.48 5.10 -6.95
N ILE A 215 -6.62 5.27 -6.23
CA ILE A 215 -7.38 6.52 -6.34
C ILE A 215 -6.57 7.68 -5.76
N PRO A 216 -6.74 8.88 -6.32
CA PRO A 216 -7.58 9.29 -7.44
C PRO A 216 -6.90 9.18 -8.81
N GLY A 217 -5.70 8.63 -8.88
CA GLY A 217 -4.99 8.40 -10.14
C GLY A 217 -5.73 7.43 -11.07
N ARG A 218 -6.56 6.57 -10.49
CA ARG A 218 -7.44 5.61 -11.17
C ARG A 218 -8.86 5.70 -10.58
N SER A 219 -9.82 4.94 -11.13
CA SER A 219 -11.18 4.84 -10.59
C SER A 219 -11.38 3.50 -9.89
N PHE A 220 -12.19 3.47 -8.83
CA PHE A 220 -12.61 2.21 -8.19
C PHE A 220 -13.17 1.23 -9.23
N GLY A 221 -14.07 1.70 -10.12
CA GLY A 221 -14.71 0.83 -11.10
C GLY A 221 -13.74 0.11 -12.01
N SER A 222 -12.73 0.79 -12.55
CA SER A 222 -11.72 0.16 -13.41
C SER A 222 -10.85 -0.84 -12.65
N GLN A 223 -10.57 -0.59 -11.38
CA GLN A 223 -9.72 -1.47 -10.58
C GLN A 223 -10.50 -2.68 -10.02
N ILE A 224 -11.75 -2.50 -9.61
CA ILE A 224 -12.65 -3.60 -9.24
C ILE A 224 -12.84 -4.54 -10.42
N ALA A 225 -13.00 -4.00 -11.63
CA ALA A 225 -13.17 -4.80 -12.85
C ALA A 225 -11.98 -5.73 -13.16
N LYS A 226 -10.75 -5.39 -12.71
CA LYS A 226 -9.58 -6.30 -12.84
C LYS A 226 -9.79 -7.62 -12.10
N VAL A 227 -10.46 -7.59 -10.95
CA VAL A 227 -10.70 -8.77 -10.13
C VAL A 227 -12.02 -9.43 -10.51
N GLU A 228 -13.09 -8.66 -10.68
CA GLU A 228 -14.41 -9.18 -11.03
C GLU A 228 -14.43 -9.83 -12.41
N GLY A 229 -13.75 -9.24 -13.39
CA GLY A 229 -13.65 -9.76 -14.76
C GLY A 229 -12.66 -10.90 -14.94
N ALA A 230 -11.85 -11.22 -13.92
CA ALA A 230 -10.84 -12.27 -14.01
C ALA A 230 -11.45 -13.66 -13.96
N ARG A 231 -10.86 -14.60 -14.69
CA ARG A 231 -11.24 -16.04 -14.71
C ARG A 231 -10.62 -16.77 -13.51
N ILE A 232 -11.06 -16.41 -12.32
CA ILE A 232 -10.70 -16.99 -11.03
C ILE A 232 -11.97 -17.35 -10.26
N THR A 233 -11.87 -18.14 -9.21
CA THR A 233 -13.02 -18.53 -8.39
C THR A 233 -13.49 -17.39 -7.49
N GLU A 234 -14.75 -17.42 -7.05
CA GLU A 234 -15.30 -16.45 -6.09
C GLU A 234 -14.56 -16.49 -4.73
N ALA A 235 -14.03 -17.64 -4.33
CA ALA A 235 -13.20 -17.75 -3.15
C ALA A 235 -11.88 -16.96 -3.30
N GLU A 236 -11.23 -17.05 -4.47
CA GLU A 236 -10.03 -16.29 -4.77
C GLU A 236 -10.31 -14.79 -4.83
N LYS A 237 -11.44 -14.36 -5.43
CA LYS A 237 -11.87 -12.95 -5.41
C LYS A 237 -12.06 -12.44 -3.98
N THR A 238 -12.69 -13.23 -3.11
CA THR A 238 -12.88 -12.88 -1.70
C THR A 238 -11.56 -12.69 -0.96
N LEU A 239 -10.57 -13.55 -1.22
CA LEU A 239 -9.21 -13.39 -0.68
C LEU A 239 -8.61 -12.07 -1.13
N ILE A 240 -8.64 -11.79 -2.44
CA ILE A 240 -8.02 -10.60 -3.05
C ILE A 240 -8.68 -9.32 -2.58
N PHE A 241 -10.01 -9.26 -2.56
CA PHE A 241 -10.75 -8.04 -2.22
C PHE A 241 -10.62 -7.62 -0.76
N ALA A 242 -10.51 -8.56 0.19
CA ALA A 242 -10.47 -8.20 1.60
C ALA A 242 -9.61 -9.11 2.48
N GLN A 243 -9.79 -10.42 2.38
CA GLN A 243 -9.29 -11.35 3.38
C GLN A 243 -7.77 -11.33 3.54
N ASN A 244 -7.04 -11.16 2.44
CA ASN A 244 -5.57 -11.08 2.48
C ASN A 244 -5.11 -9.82 3.22
N LEU A 245 -5.67 -8.65 2.89
CA LEU A 245 -5.30 -7.41 3.56
C LEU A 245 -5.69 -7.44 5.05
N LYS A 246 -6.89 -7.95 5.39
CA LYS A 246 -7.30 -8.20 6.77
C LYS A 246 -6.25 -9.04 7.50
N ARG A 247 -5.87 -10.19 6.93
CA ARG A 247 -4.87 -11.09 7.52
C ARG A 247 -3.53 -10.40 7.75
N LEU A 248 -3.08 -9.54 6.84
CA LEU A 248 -1.82 -8.81 6.98
C LEU A 248 -1.89 -7.72 8.06
N LEU A 249 -3.05 -7.08 8.24
CA LEU A 249 -3.23 -6.03 9.22
C LEU A 249 -3.63 -6.55 10.60
N THR A 250 -4.20 -7.75 10.70
CA THR A 250 -4.63 -8.34 11.98
C THR A 250 -3.57 -8.27 13.07
N PRO A 251 -2.30 -8.67 12.84
CA PRO A 251 -1.31 -8.70 13.92
C PRO A 251 -1.03 -7.33 14.56
N ILE A 252 -1.02 -6.25 13.78
CA ILE A 252 -0.84 -4.90 14.33
C ILE A 252 -2.14 -4.35 14.92
N LEU A 253 -3.29 -4.65 14.34
CA LEU A 253 -4.60 -4.23 14.87
C LEU A 253 -4.85 -4.85 16.24
N GLU A 254 -4.53 -6.14 16.43
CA GLU A 254 -4.59 -6.81 17.73
C GLU A 254 -3.67 -6.15 18.77
N LEU A 255 -2.43 -5.77 18.39
CA LEU A 255 -1.53 -5.02 19.28
C LEU A 255 -2.11 -3.67 19.71
N LYS A 256 -2.96 -3.06 18.87
CA LYS A 256 -3.65 -1.79 19.15
C LYS A 256 -5.01 -1.96 19.85
N GLY A 257 -5.44 -3.21 20.11
CA GLY A 257 -6.76 -3.49 20.69
C GLY A 257 -7.93 -3.19 19.76
N VAL A 258 -7.69 -3.15 18.45
CA VAL A 258 -8.72 -2.91 17.43
C VAL A 258 -9.22 -4.27 16.92
N ALA A 259 -10.53 -4.51 17.05
CA ALA A 259 -11.14 -5.73 16.51
C ALA A 259 -11.15 -5.68 14.97
N VAL A 260 -10.71 -6.77 14.35
CA VAL A 260 -10.85 -7.00 12.91
C VAL A 260 -12.17 -7.72 12.70
N GLY A 261 -13.17 -6.97 12.26
CA GLY A 261 -14.51 -7.52 12.00
C GLY A 261 -14.56 -8.47 10.79
#